data_c242131e55495b8e850d0dea5d1ec382
#
_entry.id   c242131e55495b8e850d0dea5d1ec382
#
_cell.length_a   1.000
_cell.length_b   1.000
_cell.length_c   1.000
_cell.angle_alpha   90.00
_cell.angle_beta   90.00
_cell.angle_gamma   90.00
#
_symmetry.space_group_name_H-M   'P 1'
#
loop_
_entity.id
_entity.type
_entity.pdbx_description
1 polymer ?
#
loop_
_entity_poly.entity_id
_entity_poly.type
_entity_poly.pdbx_seq_one_letter_code
_entity_poly.pdbx_strand_id
1 'polypeptide(L)'
;RRQRQMCIRDRSQAEHDRLASPVLVTDSAALAKAVQAELEVQIPQLPRAAIARASVDDNGKIILCTDLHKAIEACNIIAPEHLEVCVEDPFGVLNEIKNAGSIFLGRNVPEALGDYFAGPNHTLPTSGTARFSSPLGVDDFVKKSSFLYYTREALGEVAPRIADFAEREGLHAHAKSVTIRYEK
;
A
#
# COMPACT_ATOMS: atom_id res chain seq x y z
N ARG A 1 30.09 -0.20 -0.90
CA ARG A 1 29.23 0.64 -0.03
C ARG A 1 27.74 0.50 -0.37
N ARG A 2 27.32 0.52 -1.67
CA ARG A 2 25.89 0.38 -2.08
C ARG A 2 25.27 -0.92 -1.59
N GLN A 3 25.96 -2.03 -1.74
CA GLN A 3 25.50 -3.39 -1.35
C GLN A 3 25.27 -3.49 0.17
N ARG A 4 26.18 -2.96 0.99
CA ARG A 4 26.01 -2.99 2.45
C ARG A 4 24.80 -2.20 2.93
N GLN A 5 24.48 -1.08 2.28
CA GLN A 5 23.32 -0.26 2.65
C GLN A 5 21.99 -0.98 2.36
N MET A 6 21.88 -1.68 1.22
CA MET A 6 20.67 -2.46 0.91
C MET A 6 20.50 -3.63 1.88
N CYS A 7 21.55 -4.37 2.17
CA CYS A 7 21.48 -5.48 3.14
C CYS A 7 21.14 -5.04 4.56
N ILE A 8 21.54 -3.82 4.98
CA ILE A 8 21.14 -3.25 6.27
C ILE A 8 19.63 -3.02 6.33
N ARG A 9 19.00 -2.63 5.24
CA ARG A 9 17.56 -2.39 5.13
C ARG A 9 16.74 -3.69 5.20
N ASP A 10 17.08 -4.68 4.36
CA ASP A 10 16.45 -6.00 4.37
C ASP A 10 16.58 -6.66 5.76
N ARG A 11 17.72 -6.44 6.42
CA ARG A 11 17.99 -6.91 7.77
C ARG A 11 17.15 -6.20 8.84
N SER A 12 16.93 -4.90 8.71
CA SER A 12 16.11 -4.11 9.65
C SER A 12 14.70 -4.68 9.72
N GLN A 13 14.07 -4.90 8.58
CA GLN A 13 12.75 -5.50 8.54
C GLN A 13 12.75 -6.96 9.03
N ALA A 14 13.76 -7.75 8.67
CA ALA A 14 13.85 -9.15 9.06
C ALA A 14 14.01 -9.36 10.58
N GLU A 15 14.69 -8.46 11.29
CA GLU A 15 14.86 -8.60 12.76
C GLU A 15 13.62 -8.20 13.55
N HIS A 16 12.64 -7.57 12.91
CA HIS A 16 11.42 -7.10 13.58
C HIS A 16 10.55 -8.27 14.03
N ASP A 17 10.23 -9.20 13.13
CA ASP A 17 9.38 -10.36 13.40
C ASP A 17 9.73 -11.55 12.49
N ARG A 18 9.48 -12.78 12.97
CA ARG A 18 9.66 -14.01 12.18
C ARG A 18 8.75 -14.07 10.95
N LEU A 19 7.58 -13.41 10.99
CA LEU A 19 6.63 -13.33 9.90
C LEU A 19 6.95 -12.19 8.92
N ALA A 20 7.95 -11.35 9.22
CA ALA A 20 8.38 -10.32 8.29
C ALA A 20 8.83 -10.94 6.97
N SER A 21 8.51 -10.25 5.87
CA SER A 21 8.81 -10.71 4.52
C SER A 21 9.70 -9.69 3.80
N PRO A 22 11.02 -9.73 4.04
CA PRO A 22 11.95 -8.86 3.33
C PRO A 22 12.04 -9.28 1.87
N VAL A 23 11.80 -8.34 0.95
CA VAL A 23 11.82 -8.61 -0.49
C VAL A 23 12.70 -7.61 -1.21
N LEU A 24 13.72 -8.11 -1.88
CA LEU A 24 14.51 -7.33 -2.82
C LEU A 24 13.93 -7.49 -4.23
N VAL A 25 13.57 -6.39 -4.87
CA VAL A 25 13.18 -6.36 -6.28
C VAL A 25 14.24 -5.57 -7.05
N THR A 26 14.83 -6.15 -8.08
CA THR A 26 15.94 -5.52 -8.83
C THR A 26 16.01 -6.04 -10.26
N ASP A 27 16.56 -5.24 -11.16
CA ASP A 27 16.93 -5.62 -12.53
C ASP A 27 18.41 -6.06 -12.64
N SER A 28 19.16 -6.00 -11.53
CA SER A 28 20.58 -6.32 -11.49
C SER A 28 20.86 -7.69 -10.86
N ALA A 29 21.19 -8.68 -11.68
CA ALA A 29 21.62 -10.00 -11.21
C ALA A 29 22.89 -9.93 -10.33
N ALA A 30 23.78 -8.98 -10.61
CA ALA A 30 24.99 -8.77 -9.81
C ALA A 30 24.65 -8.25 -8.41
N LEU A 31 23.67 -7.32 -8.30
CA LEU A 31 23.20 -6.82 -7.02
C LEU A 31 22.48 -7.93 -6.23
N ALA A 32 21.62 -8.70 -6.86
CA ALA A 32 20.93 -9.83 -6.24
C ALA A 32 21.90 -10.82 -5.57
N LYS A 33 22.93 -11.25 -6.29
CA LYS A 33 23.97 -12.13 -5.74
C LYS A 33 24.76 -11.50 -4.61
N ALA A 34 25.08 -10.22 -4.73
CA ALA A 34 25.86 -9.51 -3.73
C ALA A 34 25.07 -9.30 -2.42
N VAL A 35 23.76 -9.00 -2.52
CA VAL A 35 22.87 -8.89 -1.35
C VAL A 35 22.74 -10.26 -0.66
N GLN A 36 22.52 -11.32 -1.40
CA GLN A 36 22.45 -12.68 -0.85
C GLN A 36 23.73 -13.04 -0.07
N ALA A 37 24.90 -12.78 -0.65
CA ALA A 37 26.17 -13.06 0.03
C ALA A 37 26.37 -12.20 1.30
N GLU A 38 25.97 -10.94 1.26
CA GLU A 38 26.12 -10.02 2.39
C GLU A 38 25.16 -10.37 3.53
N LEU A 39 23.96 -10.87 3.26
CA LEU A 39 23.02 -11.37 4.29
C LEU A 39 23.65 -12.50 5.13
N GLU A 40 24.37 -13.42 4.50
CA GLU A 40 25.08 -14.50 5.20
C GLU A 40 26.18 -13.98 6.15
N VAL A 41 26.75 -12.83 5.85
CA VAL A 41 27.76 -12.18 6.70
C VAL A 41 27.13 -11.36 7.83
N GLN A 42 26.02 -10.65 7.54
CA GLN A 42 25.48 -9.67 8.47
C GLN A 42 24.48 -10.26 9.46
N ILE A 43 23.64 -11.23 9.06
CA ILE A 43 22.61 -11.81 9.94
C ILE A 43 23.23 -12.40 11.20
N PRO A 44 24.33 -13.19 11.15
CA PRO A 44 24.95 -13.74 12.37
C PRO A 44 25.47 -12.69 13.37
N GLN A 45 25.66 -11.45 12.93
CA GLN A 45 26.17 -10.36 13.79
C GLN A 45 25.05 -9.63 14.56
N LEU A 46 23.77 -9.96 14.28
CA LEU A 46 22.64 -9.33 14.95
C LEU A 46 22.38 -9.92 16.34
N PRO A 47 21.99 -9.09 17.32
CA PRO A 47 21.47 -9.60 18.59
C PRO A 47 20.25 -10.53 18.41
N ARG A 48 19.41 -10.27 17.40
CA ARG A 48 18.21 -11.05 17.05
C ARG A 48 18.43 -11.97 15.84
N ALA A 49 19.64 -12.48 15.66
CA ALA A 49 20.02 -13.29 14.48
C ALA A 49 19.06 -14.45 14.19
N ALA A 50 18.56 -15.15 15.22
CA ALA A 50 17.64 -16.26 15.03
C ALA A 50 16.28 -15.84 14.42
N ILE A 51 15.78 -14.65 14.78
CA ILE A 51 14.53 -14.10 14.23
C ILE A 51 14.77 -13.65 12.78
N ALA A 52 15.82 -12.87 12.55
CA ALA A 52 16.18 -12.42 11.21
C ALA A 52 16.43 -13.59 10.25
N ARG A 53 17.12 -14.66 10.72
CA ARG A 53 17.35 -15.85 9.92
C ARG A 53 16.05 -16.53 9.52
N ALA A 54 15.16 -16.78 10.49
CA ALA A 54 13.85 -17.39 10.21
C ALA A 54 13.01 -16.55 9.24
N SER A 55 12.96 -15.23 9.43
CA SER A 55 12.26 -14.32 8.52
C SER A 55 12.80 -14.41 7.08
N VAL A 56 14.13 -14.38 6.90
CA VAL A 56 14.76 -14.45 5.58
C VAL A 56 14.59 -15.83 4.94
N ASP A 57 14.76 -16.92 5.71
CA ASP A 57 14.67 -18.28 5.17
C ASP A 57 13.23 -18.67 4.78
N ASP A 58 12.25 -18.29 5.62
CA ASP A 58 10.86 -18.68 5.43
C ASP A 58 10.12 -17.75 4.45
N ASN A 59 10.40 -16.44 4.52
CA ASN A 59 9.61 -15.41 3.83
C ASN A 59 10.42 -14.52 2.88
N GLY A 60 11.76 -14.46 3.03
CA GLY A 60 12.61 -13.60 2.21
C GLY A 60 12.59 -13.97 0.73
N LYS A 61 12.62 -12.97 -0.15
CA LYS A 61 12.63 -13.18 -1.60
C LYS A 61 13.57 -12.21 -2.30
N ILE A 62 14.23 -12.69 -3.33
CA ILE A 62 14.94 -11.86 -4.30
C ILE A 62 14.28 -12.06 -5.65
N ILE A 63 13.69 -11.00 -6.19
CA ILE A 63 12.96 -11.00 -7.46
C ILE A 63 13.81 -10.26 -8.49
N LEU A 64 14.26 -10.98 -9.50
CA LEU A 64 15.01 -10.42 -10.62
C LEU A 64 14.05 -10.09 -11.75
N CYS A 65 13.97 -8.83 -12.13
CA CYS A 65 13.13 -8.32 -13.21
C CYS A 65 13.95 -7.97 -14.44
N THR A 66 13.31 -7.84 -15.59
CA THR A 66 13.97 -7.46 -16.85
C THR A 66 14.36 -5.99 -16.90
N ASP A 67 13.58 -5.15 -16.23
CA ASP A 67 13.73 -3.69 -16.21
C ASP A 67 13.06 -3.09 -14.99
N LEU A 68 13.22 -1.76 -14.80
CA LEU A 68 12.67 -1.00 -13.70
C LEU A 68 11.13 -1.00 -13.67
N HIS A 69 10.46 -0.94 -14.84
CA HIS A 69 8.99 -0.93 -14.88
C HIS A 69 8.42 -2.28 -14.40
N LYS A 70 9.05 -3.39 -14.79
CA LYS A 70 8.69 -4.73 -14.27
C LYS A 70 8.97 -4.87 -12.79
N ALA A 71 10.01 -4.22 -12.27
CA ALA A 71 10.27 -4.16 -10.85
C ALA A 71 9.14 -3.42 -10.10
N ILE A 72 8.67 -2.30 -10.63
CA ILE A 72 7.56 -1.53 -10.05
C ILE A 72 6.24 -2.32 -10.13
N GLU A 73 5.96 -3.00 -11.25
CA GLU A 73 4.81 -3.90 -11.35
C GLU A 73 4.85 -4.98 -10.25
N ALA A 74 6.00 -5.61 -10.03
CA ALA A 74 6.17 -6.58 -8.96
C ALA A 74 5.93 -5.98 -7.57
N CYS A 75 6.44 -4.78 -7.30
CA CYS A 75 6.18 -4.05 -6.05
C CYS A 75 4.69 -3.77 -5.86
N ASN A 76 3.97 -3.34 -6.90
CA ASN A 76 2.53 -3.11 -6.84
C ASN A 76 1.73 -4.42 -6.58
N ILE A 77 2.21 -5.56 -7.08
CA ILE A 77 1.61 -6.88 -6.80
C ILE A 77 1.85 -7.29 -5.35
N ILE A 78 3.05 -7.05 -4.82
CA ILE A 78 3.39 -7.33 -3.42
C ILE A 78 2.57 -6.44 -2.48
N ALA A 79 2.40 -5.17 -2.85
CA ALA A 79 1.75 -4.15 -2.02
C ALA A 79 2.39 -4.06 -0.62
N PRO A 80 3.67 -3.72 -0.53
CA PRO A 80 4.42 -3.75 0.71
C PRO A 80 3.94 -2.69 1.70
N GLU A 81 4.14 -2.97 2.97
CA GLU A 81 3.99 -1.99 4.06
C GLU A 81 4.99 -0.83 3.88
N HIS A 82 6.26 -1.18 3.72
CA HIS A 82 7.36 -0.24 3.46
C HIS A 82 7.97 -0.50 2.09
N LEU A 83 8.02 0.52 1.24
CA LEU A 83 8.65 0.45 -0.07
C LEU A 83 9.82 1.45 -0.18
N GLU A 84 11.05 0.96 -0.16
CA GLU A 84 12.23 1.78 -0.43
C GLU A 84 12.56 1.80 -1.92
N VAL A 85 12.50 2.99 -2.53
CA VAL A 85 12.76 3.23 -3.95
C VAL A 85 14.17 3.76 -4.14
N CYS A 86 15.15 2.85 -4.25
CA CYS A 86 16.58 3.16 -4.29
C CYS A 86 17.14 3.27 -5.72
N VAL A 87 16.42 3.97 -6.58
CA VAL A 87 16.82 4.25 -7.97
C VAL A 87 17.51 5.61 -8.11
N GLU A 88 18.00 5.95 -9.31
CA GLU A 88 18.67 7.21 -9.57
C GLU A 88 17.70 8.39 -9.55
N ASP A 89 16.54 8.23 -10.21
CA ASP A 89 15.43 9.18 -10.17
C ASP A 89 14.19 8.55 -9.54
N PRO A 90 14.05 8.63 -8.22
CA PRO A 90 12.90 8.04 -7.53
C PRO A 90 11.58 8.80 -7.76
N PHE A 91 11.65 10.11 -8.07
CA PHE A 91 10.46 10.90 -8.37
C PHE A 91 9.89 10.61 -9.75
N GLY A 92 10.76 10.25 -10.71
CA GLY A 92 10.34 9.89 -12.06
C GLY A 92 9.44 8.65 -12.11
N VAL A 93 9.56 7.76 -11.12
CA VAL A 93 8.76 6.51 -11.05
C VAL A 93 7.65 6.55 -10.00
N LEU A 94 7.55 7.62 -9.21
CA LEU A 94 6.59 7.70 -8.09
C LEU A 94 5.14 7.49 -8.54
N ASN A 95 4.75 8.03 -9.68
CA ASN A 95 3.39 7.91 -10.20
C ASN A 95 3.02 6.50 -10.69
N GLU A 96 3.98 5.62 -10.87
CA GLU A 96 3.77 4.22 -11.24
C GLU A 96 3.53 3.33 -10.02
N ILE A 97 3.90 3.80 -8.81
CA ILE A 97 3.71 3.09 -7.55
C ILE A 97 2.28 3.34 -7.07
N LYS A 98 1.48 2.28 -7.00
CA LYS A 98 0.05 2.35 -6.67
C LYS A 98 -0.26 1.76 -5.29
N ASN A 99 0.50 0.74 -4.89
CA ASN A 99 0.18 -0.08 -3.74
C ASN A 99 1.40 -0.15 -2.82
N ALA A 100 1.53 0.79 -1.89
CA ALA A 100 2.51 0.74 -0.80
C ALA A 100 1.96 1.47 0.42
N GLY A 101 2.24 0.99 1.60
CA GLY A 101 1.85 1.66 2.84
C GLY A 101 2.62 2.95 3.05
N SER A 102 3.95 2.90 2.95
CA SER A 102 4.82 4.06 2.95
C SER A 102 5.88 3.93 1.87
N ILE A 103 6.23 5.04 1.21
CA ILE A 103 7.20 5.08 0.11
C ILE A 103 8.39 5.93 0.53
N PHE A 104 9.57 5.34 0.54
CA PHE A 104 10.84 5.97 0.92
C PHE A 104 11.65 6.25 -0.33
N LEU A 105 11.79 7.52 -0.70
CA LEU A 105 12.36 7.95 -1.97
C LEU A 105 13.87 8.21 -1.86
N GLY A 106 14.64 7.38 -2.56
CA GLY A 106 16.09 7.52 -2.66
C GLY A 106 16.86 6.81 -1.54
N ARG A 107 18.18 7.07 -1.52
CA ARG A 107 19.12 6.29 -0.71
C ARG A 107 19.30 6.78 0.72
N ASN A 108 18.79 7.96 1.02
CA ASN A 108 19.02 8.64 2.29
C ASN A 108 17.79 8.63 3.20
N VAL A 109 16.78 7.85 2.84
CA VAL A 109 15.52 7.75 3.58
C VAL A 109 15.34 6.29 4.01
N PRO A 110 15.92 5.87 5.14
CA PRO A 110 15.68 4.53 5.69
C PRO A 110 14.32 4.47 6.36
N GLU A 111 13.75 3.27 6.44
CA GLU A 111 12.50 2.95 7.13
C GLU A 111 12.40 3.60 8.52
N ALA A 112 13.44 3.43 9.34
CA ALA A 112 13.48 3.97 10.69
C ALA A 112 13.34 5.51 10.77
N LEU A 113 13.67 6.24 9.69
CA LEU A 113 13.42 7.67 9.61
C LEU A 113 11.91 7.95 9.56
N GLY A 114 11.16 7.17 8.79
CA GLY A 114 9.70 7.28 8.70
C GLY A 114 9.03 6.98 10.03
N ASP A 115 9.42 5.88 10.64
CA ASP A 115 8.78 5.39 11.87
C ASP A 115 9.03 6.27 13.10
N TYR A 116 10.22 6.89 13.18
CA TYR A 116 10.63 7.54 14.43
C TYR A 116 10.75 9.05 14.36
N PHE A 117 10.86 9.66 13.18
CA PHE A 117 11.23 11.09 13.13
C PHE A 117 10.57 11.91 12.02
N ALA A 118 10.27 11.35 10.84
CA ALA A 118 9.86 12.12 9.67
C ALA A 118 8.44 12.72 9.74
N GLY A 119 7.62 12.30 10.72
CA GLY A 119 6.30 12.86 10.99
C GLY A 119 5.10 12.07 10.46
N PRO A 120 5.17 11.28 9.37
CA PRO A 120 4.07 10.40 9.01
C PRO A 120 3.76 9.37 10.10
N ASN A 121 2.51 8.87 10.12
CA ASN A 121 2.13 7.82 11.05
C ASN A 121 2.81 6.49 10.67
N HIS A 122 3.34 5.77 11.66
CA HIS A 122 3.97 4.47 11.46
C HIS A 122 2.97 3.29 11.44
N THR A 123 1.69 3.53 11.73
CA THR A 123 0.64 2.51 11.61
C THR A 123 0.25 2.39 10.15
N LEU A 124 0.86 1.44 9.49
CA LEU A 124 0.79 1.23 8.05
C LEU A 124 -0.05 -0.01 7.70
N PRO A 125 -0.62 -0.09 6.49
CA PRO A 125 -1.30 -1.28 6.01
C PRO A 125 -0.32 -2.42 5.79
N THR A 126 -0.51 -3.54 6.50
CA THR A 126 0.33 -4.74 6.45
C THR A 126 -0.24 -5.84 5.55
N SER A 127 0.53 -6.89 5.29
CA SER A 127 0.06 -8.13 4.62
C SER A 127 -0.63 -7.88 3.27
N GLY A 128 -0.14 -6.90 2.50
CA GLY A 128 -0.67 -6.56 1.18
C GLY A 128 -1.96 -5.75 1.19
N THR A 129 -2.43 -5.29 2.35
CA THR A 129 -3.65 -4.45 2.46
C THR A 129 -3.45 -3.04 1.91
N ALA A 130 -2.22 -2.63 1.60
CA ALA A 130 -1.93 -1.37 0.90
C ALA A 130 -2.62 -1.25 -0.48
N ARG A 131 -3.24 -2.32 -0.99
CA ARG A 131 -4.10 -2.29 -2.19
C ARG A 131 -5.39 -1.52 -1.99
N PHE A 132 -5.87 -1.41 -0.75
CA PHE A 132 -7.17 -0.80 -0.43
C PHE A 132 -7.20 -0.04 0.90
N SER A 133 -6.12 -0.09 1.68
CA SER A 133 -5.98 0.64 2.94
C SER A 133 -4.86 1.67 2.85
N SER A 134 -5.00 2.74 3.62
CA SER A 134 -4.00 3.79 3.78
C SER A 134 -3.34 3.71 5.17
N PRO A 135 -2.21 4.40 5.39
CA PRO A 135 -1.71 4.66 6.74
C PRO A 135 -2.78 5.32 7.61
N LEU A 136 -2.74 5.07 8.92
CA LEU A 136 -3.64 5.69 9.87
C LEU A 136 -3.55 7.22 9.77
N GLY A 137 -4.68 7.87 9.54
CA GLY A 137 -4.78 9.30 9.33
C GLY A 137 -5.95 9.93 10.08
N VAL A 138 -6.10 11.24 9.93
CA VAL A 138 -7.22 11.99 10.56
C VAL A 138 -8.58 11.50 10.03
N ASP A 139 -8.63 11.05 8.77
CA ASP A 139 -9.85 10.53 8.15
C ASP A 139 -10.44 9.31 8.88
N ASP A 140 -9.61 8.52 9.58
CA ASP A 140 -10.05 7.36 10.37
C ASP A 140 -10.81 7.74 11.63
N PHE A 141 -10.67 9.00 12.07
CA PHE A 141 -11.29 9.54 13.29
C PHE A 141 -12.44 10.49 12.99
N VAL A 142 -12.77 10.75 11.73
CA VAL A 142 -13.87 11.61 11.33
C VAL A 142 -14.98 10.83 10.65
N LYS A 143 -16.23 11.25 10.86
CA LYS A 143 -17.37 10.70 10.14
C LYS A 143 -17.75 11.62 9.00
N LYS A 144 -18.05 11.04 7.86
CA LYS A 144 -18.57 11.73 6.69
C LYS A 144 -20.02 11.30 6.50
N SER A 145 -20.91 12.28 6.35
CA SER A 145 -22.32 12.03 6.04
C SER A 145 -22.70 12.83 4.80
N SER A 146 -23.52 12.25 3.95
CA SER A 146 -24.16 12.97 2.87
C SER A 146 -25.46 13.58 3.35
N PHE A 147 -25.84 14.75 2.82
CA PHE A 147 -27.15 15.33 2.95
C PHE A 147 -27.68 15.68 1.55
N LEU A 148 -28.99 15.53 1.40
CA LEU A 148 -29.69 15.80 0.17
C LEU A 148 -30.87 16.70 0.44
N TYR A 149 -31.04 17.75 -0.37
CA TYR A 149 -32.21 18.61 -0.35
C TYR A 149 -32.71 18.84 -1.77
N TYR A 150 -34.02 18.65 -1.96
CA TYR A 150 -34.71 18.94 -3.21
C TYR A 150 -35.96 19.77 -2.90
N THR A 151 -36.26 20.75 -3.72
CA THR A 151 -37.57 21.39 -3.70
C THR A 151 -38.61 20.43 -4.29
N ARG A 152 -39.90 20.73 -4.05
CA ARG A 152 -41.00 19.93 -4.62
C ARG A 152 -40.93 19.92 -6.17
N GLU A 153 -40.64 21.08 -6.74
CA GLU A 153 -40.54 21.27 -8.21
C GLU A 153 -39.36 20.44 -8.76
N ALA A 154 -38.18 20.58 -8.19
CA ALA A 154 -36.99 19.85 -8.64
C ALA A 154 -37.16 18.33 -8.48
N LEU A 155 -37.80 17.85 -7.40
CA LEU A 155 -38.12 16.44 -7.28
C LEU A 155 -39.13 16.01 -8.36
N GLY A 156 -40.12 16.85 -8.68
CA GLY A 156 -41.14 16.55 -9.70
C GLY A 156 -40.56 16.29 -11.08
N GLU A 157 -39.52 16.99 -11.45
CA GLU A 157 -38.82 16.81 -12.75
C GLU A 157 -38.17 15.43 -12.87
N VAL A 158 -37.70 14.84 -11.78
CA VAL A 158 -36.99 13.56 -11.77
C VAL A 158 -37.81 12.39 -11.23
N ALA A 159 -38.95 12.66 -10.57
CA ALA A 159 -39.80 11.64 -9.94
C ALA A 159 -40.22 10.50 -10.89
N PRO A 160 -40.62 10.73 -12.14
CA PRO A 160 -40.99 9.66 -13.07
C PRO A 160 -39.82 8.70 -13.34
N ARG A 161 -38.62 9.23 -13.47
CA ARG A 161 -37.40 8.42 -13.73
C ARG A 161 -37.02 7.58 -12.52
N ILE A 162 -37.13 8.13 -11.31
CA ILE A 162 -36.86 7.42 -10.07
C ILE A 162 -37.87 6.28 -9.90
N ALA A 163 -39.16 6.54 -10.14
CA ALA A 163 -40.21 5.55 -10.05
C ALA A 163 -40.01 4.41 -11.06
N ASP A 164 -39.75 4.73 -12.34
CA ASP A 164 -39.47 3.73 -13.38
C ASP A 164 -38.28 2.85 -13.03
N PHE A 165 -37.20 3.46 -12.54
CA PHE A 165 -36.01 2.70 -12.12
C PHE A 165 -36.32 1.75 -10.95
N ALA A 166 -36.99 2.24 -9.92
CA ALA A 166 -37.38 1.44 -8.77
C ALA A 166 -38.32 0.28 -9.14
N GLU A 167 -39.30 0.51 -10.05
CA GLU A 167 -40.20 -0.52 -10.57
C GLU A 167 -39.41 -1.60 -11.30
N ARG A 168 -38.45 -1.26 -12.14
CA ARG A 168 -37.60 -2.23 -12.85
C ARG A 168 -36.75 -3.07 -11.93
N GLU A 169 -36.37 -2.54 -10.76
CA GLU A 169 -35.70 -3.29 -9.70
C GLU A 169 -36.67 -4.13 -8.83
N GLY A 170 -37.99 -4.06 -9.09
CA GLY A 170 -39.01 -4.72 -8.28
C GLY A 170 -39.25 -4.04 -6.93
N LEU A 171 -38.80 -2.79 -6.75
CA LEU A 171 -38.91 -2.05 -5.49
C LEU A 171 -40.11 -1.07 -5.50
N HIS A 172 -41.32 -1.61 -5.57
CA HIS A 172 -42.54 -0.82 -5.68
C HIS A 172 -42.76 0.19 -4.54
N ALA A 173 -42.35 -0.12 -3.32
CA ALA A 173 -42.39 0.81 -2.19
C ALA A 173 -41.46 2.00 -2.38
N HIS A 174 -40.30 1.83 -3.02
CA HIS A 174 -39.41 2.92 -3.39
C HIS A 174 -40.04 3.81 -4.43
N ALA A 175 -40.61 3.25 -5.50
CA ALA A 175 -41.36 4.00 -6.49
C ALA A 175 -42.51 4.79 -5.85
N LYS A 176 -43.32 4.15 -5.00
CA LYS A 176 -44.41 4.80 -4.28
C LYS A 176 -43.93 5.90 -3.35
N SER A 177 -42.79 5.76 -2.72
CA SER A 177 -42.24 6.80 -1.85
C SER A 177 -42.03 8.14 -2.55
N VAL A 178 -41.80 8.13 -3.87
CA VAL A 178 -41.67 9.34 -4.69
C VAL A 178 -43.03 9.81 -5.20
N THR A 179 -43.81 8.91 -5.81
CA THR A 179 -45.06 9.26 -6.48
C THR A 179 -46.14 9.78 -5.52
N ILE A 180 -46.19 9.24 -4.29
CA ILE A 180 -47.17 9.66 -3.27
C ILE A 180 -47.08 11.14 -2.91
N ARG A 181 -45.94 11.79 -3.14
CA ARG A 181 -45.76 13.22 -2.90
C ARG A 181 -46.49 14.12 -3.88
N TYR A 182 -46.99 13.54 -4.98
CA TYR A 182 -47.74 14.23 -6.07
C TYR A 182 -49.15 13.76 -6.22
N GLU A 183 -49.57 12.76 -5.48
CA GLU A 183 -50.98 12.34 -5.40
C GLU A 183 -51.81 13.40 -4.65
N LYS A 184 -53.05 13.64 -5.06
CA LYS A 184 -53.99 14.56 -4.44
C LYS A 184 -54.76 13.87 -3.31
#